data_14459a4c5668f70c08cc65303b7703b9
#
_entry.id   14459a4c5668f70c08cc65303b7703b9
#
_cell.length_a   1.000
_cell.length_b   1.000
_cell.length_c   1.000
_cell.angle_alpha   90.00
_cell.angle_beta   90.00
_cell.angle_gamma   90.00
#
_symmetry.space_group_name_H-M   'P 1'
#
loop_
_entity.id
_entity.type
_entity.pdbx_description
1 polymer ?
#
loop_
_entity_poly.entity_id
_entity_poly.type
_entity_poly.pdbx_seq_one_letter_code
_entity_poly.pdbx_strand_id
1 'polypeptide(L)'
;MANTSGNIDGSPHQPTNGINSKFPSPPKKPSSKRPPGSRSKWSQCSTPEKFCWLAAIPFRTLLCLVNIFCFVFAYFGFMLPVLWARKLWPRFYWGYEGKLYMWLQAFVAYWGYTADYDVYEYGDDIRKYAAKGRVLVIVNHQSSADVNILFTVLQTKGVATRKTIWLMDVMFRWTPFGIIGQMHGDYFIRQGKASREKELINLKKHLRKVFWDRDRRWVILFPEGGFYYKRKEDSQKYGRKHGFPHLEWCTLPRIGAIKAILEEVGPRGDDSDSGVDNGRMRKVRSGIQLLKDAVGEIREKKHIKETRPPITHILDVTIAYPNGHPLSILTLCFGTREQC
;
A
#
# COMPACT_ATOMS: atom_id res chain seq x y z
N MET A 1 66.81 25.81 3.86
CA MET A 1 66.19 27.10 3.48
C MET A 1 65.14 26.83 2.44
N ALA A 2 64.02 27.51 2.51
CA ALA A 2 62.83 27.51 1.69
C ALA A 2 61.75 26.46 1.97
N ASN A 3 60.81 26.92 2.79
CA ASN A 3 59.43 26.43 2.96
C ASN A 3 58.63 26.61 1.69
N THR A 4 57.86 25.59 1.29
CA THR A 4 56.66 25.82 0.47
C THR A 4 55.53 24.97 1.06
N SER A 5 54.65 25.65 1.76
CA SER A 5 53.33 25.20 2.23
C SER A 5 52.37 25.08 1.02
N GLY A 6 51.93 23.87 0.69
CA GLY A 6 50.88 23.62 -0.26
C GLY A 6 49.54 23.54 0.47
N ASN A 7 48.66 24.50 0.19
CA ASN A 7 47.27 24.53 0.59
C ASN A 7 46.51 23.41 -0.11
N ILE A 8 45.88 22.52 0.65
CA ILE A 8 44.93 21.53 0.16
C ILE A 8 43.55 22.12 0.36
N ASP A 9 43.00 22.69 -0.72
CA ASP A 9 41.63 23.17 -0.77
C ASP A 9 40.68 21.96 -0.98
N GLY A 10 40.04 21.55 0.10
CA GLY A 10 39.05 20.46 0.11
C GLY A 10 37.64 20.98 -0.05
N SER A 11 37.23 21.35 -1.28
CA SER A 11 35.85 21.58 -1.57
C SER A 11 35.11 20.25 -1.85
N PRO A 12 33.92 20.01 -1.26
CA PRO A 12 33.17 18.78 -1.50
C PRO A 12 32.57 18.80 -2.92
N HIS A 13 32.91 17.79 -3.71
CA HIS A 13 32.30 17.51 -5.00
C HIS A 13 30.78 17.34 -4.84
N GLN A 14 30.00 18.25 -5.39
CA GLN A 14 28.58 18.05 -5.67
C GLN A 14 28.42 17.01 -6.78
N PRO A 15 27.56 16.00 -6.63
CA PRO A 15 27.23 15.12 -7.74
C PRO A 15 26.29 15.86 -8.72
N THR A 16 26.85 16.29 -9.85
CA THR A 16 26.10 16.72 -11.01
C THR A 16 25.59 15.48 -11.74
N ASN A 17 24.39 15.06 -11.46
CA ASN A 17 23.61 14.24 -12.38
C ASN A 17 22.20 14.80 -12.42
N GLY A 18 21.99 15.74 -13.32
CA GLY A 18 20.69 16.25 -13.70
C GLY A 18 19.90 15.18 -14.44
N ILE A 19 19.08 14.43 -13.72
CA ILE A 19 17.96 13.73 -14.32
C ILE A 19 16.88 14.78 -14.55
N ASN A 20 16.93 15.46 -15.71
CA ASN A 20 15.82 16.22 -16.24
C ASN A 20 14.72 15.27 -16.71
N SER A 21 14.03 14.61 -15.78
CA SER A 21 12.74 14.01 -16.06
C SER A 21 11.71 15.13 -16.15
N LYS A 22 11.50 15.68 -17.36
CA LYS A 22 10.30 16.46 -17.65
C LYS A 22 9.11 15.52 -17.44
N PHE A 23 8.47 15.61 -16.28
CA PHE A 23 7.16 15.00 -16.12
C PHE A 23 6.26 15.53 -17.23
N PRO A 24 5.55 14.66 -17.97
CA PRO A 24 4.58 15.12 -18.94
C PRO A 24 3.56 16.00 -18.23
N SER A 25 3.29 17.15 -18.79
CA SER A 25 2.25 18.04 -18.28
C SER A 25 0.92 17.27 -18.23
N PRO A 26 0.12 17.42 -17.18
CA PRO A 26 -1.16 16.75 -17.06
C PRO A 26 -2.02 17.05 -18.27
N PRO A 27 -2.79 16.08 -18.80
CA PRO A 27 -3.68 16.32 -19.93
C PRO A 27 -4.60 17.49 -19.60
N LYS A 28 -4.72 18.42 -20.52
CA LYS A 28 -5.64 19.56 -20.38
C LYS A 28 -7.05 18.98 -20.19
N LYS A 29 -7.65 19.20 -19.00
CA LYS A 29 -9.07 18.89 -18.80
C LYS A 29 -9.89 19.56 -19.92
N PRO A 30 -10.91 18.87 -20.46
CA PRO A 30 -11.93 19.57 -21.23
C PRO A 30 -12.46 20.71 -20.35
N SER A 31 -12.52 21.90 -20.87
CA SER A 31 -12.74 23.15 -20.16
C SER A 31 -13.99 23.13 -19.28
N SER A 32 -13.88 22.64 -18.04
CA SER A 32 -14.78 23.10 -17.02
C SER A 32 -14.40 24.57 -16.77
N LYS A 33 -15.37 25.48 -16.76
CA LYS A 33 -15.18 26.92 -16.66
C LYS A 33 -14.47 27.44 -15.41
N ARG A 34 -13.76 26.56 -14.66
CA ARG A 34 -13.03 26.92 -13.44
C ARG A 34 -11.55 26.56 -13.57
N PRO A 35 -10.63 27.49 -13.30
CA PRO A 35 -9.21 27.17 -13.25
C PRO A 35 -8.92 26.15 -12.15
N PRO A 36 -8.02 25.15 -12.38
CA PRO A 36 -7.62 24.22 -11.34
C PRO A 36 -7.00 24.99 -10.17
N GLY A 37 -7.62 24.88 -9.00
CA GLY A 37 -7.12 25.51 -7.77
C GLY A 37 -7.93 26.64 -7.16
N SER A 38 -8.99 27.15 -7.82
CA SER A 38 -9.88 28.12 -7.18
C SER A 38 -10.82 27.40 -6.22
N ARG A 39 -10.51 27.46 -4.91
CA ARG A 39 -11.49 27.06 -3.89
C ARG A 39 -12.66 28.03 -3.95
N SER A 40 -13.82 27.58 -4.42
CA SER A 40 -15.03 28.33 -4.12
C SER A 40 -15.30 28.18 -2.62
N LYS A 41 -15.21 29.27 -1.89
CA LYS A 41 -15.65 29.26 -0.49
C LYS A 41 -17.15 28.99 -0.49
N TRP A 42 -17.65 28.17 0.44
CA TRP A 42 -19.08 27.96 0.63
C TRP A 42 -19.90 29.25 0.63
N SER A 43 -19.30 30.35 1.13
CA SER A 43 -19.88 31.71 1.11
C SER A 43 -20.10 32.29 -0.29
N GLN A 44 -19.40 31.75 -1.31
CA GLN A 44 -19.49 32.24 -2.69
C GLN A 44 -20.45 31.41 -3.55
N CYS A 45 -20.93 30.27 -3.03
CA CYS A 45 -21.93 29.46 -3.72
C CYS A 45 -23.27 30.19 -3.73
N SER A 46 -23.98 30.11 -4.87
CA SER A 46 -25.34 30.61 -4.98
C SER A 46 -26.33 29.82 -4.10
N THR A 47 -27.42 30.43 -3.73
CA THR A 47 -28.47 29.75 -2.94
C THR A 47 -28.96 28.45 -3.57
N PRO A 48 -29.26 28.38 -4.89
CA PRO A 48 -29.66 27.11 -5.52
C PRO A 48 -28.58 26.05 -5.49
N GLU A 49 -27.29 26.39 -5.67
CA GLU A 49 -26.19 25.43 -5.58
C GLU A 49 -26.08 24.84 -4.16
N LYS A 50 -26.20 25.67 -3.13
CA LYS A 50 -26.23 25.22 -1.73
C LYS A 50 -27.40 24.29 -1.46
N PHE A 51 -28.57 24.62 -1.98
CA PHE A 51 -29.76 23.79 -1.84
C PHE A 51 -29.57 22.42 -2.53
N CYS A 52 -29.10 22.41 -3.78
CA CYS A 52 -28.81 21.16 -4.50
C CYS A 52 -27.79 20.29 -3.74
N TRP A 53 -26.73 20.89 -3.20
CA TRP A 53 -25.74 20.15 -2.43
C TRP A 53 -26.35 19.55 -1.15
N LEU A 54 -27.11 20.35 -0.38
CA LEU A 54 -27.79 19.88 0.84
C LEU A 54 -28.82 18.79 0.52
N ALA A 55 -29.57 18.91 -0.55
CA ALA A 55 -30.53 17.90 -0.99
C ALA A 55 -29.86 16.60 -1.46
N ALA A 56 -28.61 16.66 -1.96
CA ALA A 56 -27.85 15.49 -2.36
C ALA A 56 -27.32 14.67 -1.18
N ILE A 57 -27.14 15.27 0.02
CA ILE A 57 -26.58 14.57 1.19
C ILE A 57 -27.40 13.31 1.56
N PRO A 58 -28.73 13.38 1.77
CA PRO A 58 -29.51 12.19 2.14
C PRO A 58 -29.44 11.11 1.05
N PHE A 59 -29.46 11.48 -0.22
CA PHE A 59 -29.30 10.53 -1.32
C PHE A 59 -27.94 9.86 -1.31
N ARG A 60 -26.84 10.61 -1.16
CA ARG A 60 -25.48 10.07 -1.06
C ARG A 60 -25.30 9.21 0.18
N THR A 61 -25.88 9.62 1.31
CA THR A 61 -25.89 8.82 2.55
C THR A 61 -26.55 7.48 2.31
N LEU A 62 -27.75 7.48 1.70
CA LEU A 62 -28.45 6.25 1.36
C LEU A 62 -27.63 5.37 0.41
N LEU A 63 -27.02 5.97 -0.61
CA LEU A 63 -26.13 5.25 -1.53
C LEU A 63 -24.97 4.59 -0.81
N CYS A 64 -24.29 5.28 0.09
CA CYS A 64 -23.21 4.72 0.89
C CYS A 64 -23.69 3.58 1.79
N LEU A 65 -24.85 3.74 2.45
CA LEU A 65 -25.43 2.68 3.30
C LEU A 65 -25.80 1.45 2.49
N VAL A 66 -26.44 1.63 1.34
CA VAL A 66 -26.78 0.54 0.41
C VAL A 66 -25.49 -0.15 -0.09
N ASN A 67 -24.45 0.60 -0.42
CA ASN A 67 -23.17 0.02 -0.82
C ASN A 67 -22.56 -0.81 0.30
N ILE A 68 -22.53 -0.31 1.53
CA ILE A 68 -21.99 -1.04 2.69
C ILE A 68 -22.80 -2.32 2.93
N PHE A 69 -24.13 -2.23 2.87
CA PHE A 69 -25.01 -3.37 3.00
C PHE A 69 -24.73 -4.42 1.91
N CYS A 70 -24.78 -4.01 0.64
CA CYS A 70 -24.47 -4.88 -0.49
C CYS A 70 -23.07 -5.49 -0.39
N PHE A 71 -22.08 -4.71 0.07
CA PHE A 71 -20.72 -5.15 0.26
C PHE A 71 -20.63 -6.36 1.22
N VAL A 72 -21.26 -6.25 2.39
CA VAL A 72 -21.20 -7.31 3.40
C VAL A 72 -22.09 -8.50 3.01
N PHE A 73 -23.34 -8.23 2.71
CA PHE A 73 -24.32 -9.31 2.46
C PHE A 73 -24.07 -10.06 1.14
N ALA A 74 -23.67 -9.35 0.08
CA ALA A 74 -23.32 -10.01 -1.17
C ALA A 74 -22.09 -10.90 -0.99
N TYR A 75 -21.05 -10.43 -0.28
CA TYR A 75 -19.87 -11.26 -0.05
C TYR A 75 -20.24 -12.56 0.67
N PHE A 76 -20.98 -12.47 1.78
CA PHE A 76 -21.41 -13.66 2.51
C PHE A 76 -22.38 -14.51 1.68
N GLY A 77 -23.37 -13.91 1.04
CA GLY A 77 -24.35 -14.62 0.20
C GLY A 77 -23.70 -15.43 -0.92
N PHE A 78 -22.70 -14.89 -1.59
CA PHE A 78 -21.98 -15.59 -2.64
C PHE A 78 -20.89 -16.55 -2.14
N MET A 79 -20.28 -16.29 -0.98
CA MET A 79 -19.21 -17.13 -0.45
C MET A 79 -19.71 -18.34 0.33
N LEU A 80 -20.84 -18.23 1.07
CA LEU A 80 -21.38 -19.35 1.85
C LEU A 80 -21.71 -20.60 1.00
N PRO A 81 -22.40 -20.48 -0.16
CA PRO A 81 -22.72 -21.63 -1.00
C PRO A 81 -21.47 -22.37 -1.52
N VAL A 82 -20.35 -21.70 -1.67
CA VAL A 82 -19.11 -22.29 -2.22
C VAL A 82 -18.09 -22.65 -1.15
N LEU A 83 -18.44 -22.52 0.13
CA LEU A 83 -17.50 -22.74 1.24
C LEU A 83 -16.92 -24.18 1.26
N TRP A 84 -17.70 -25.18 0.86
CA TRP A 84 -17.26 -26.56 0.73
C TRP A 84 -16.11 -26.74 -0.27
N ALA A 85 -16.08 -25.94 -1.35
CA ALA A 85 -15.03 -25.97 -2.36
C ALA A 85 -13.66 -25.53 -1.80
N ARG A 86 -13.63 -24.85 -0.65
CA ARG A 86 -12.38 -24.45 0.00
C ARG A 86 -11.44 -25.62 0.32
N LYS A 87 -12.02 -26.77 0.67
CA LYS A 87 -11.24 -27.99 0.96
C LYS A 87 -11.02 -28.84 -0.28
N LEU A 88 -12.02 -28.98 -1.14
CA LEU A 88 -11.98 -29.88 -2.30
C LEU A 88 -11.28 -29.25 -3.52
N TRP A 89 -11.52 -27.98 -3.79
CA TRP A 89 -10.95 -27.26 -4.93
C TRP A 89 -10.42 -25.87 -4.51
N PRO A 90 -9.33 -25.79 -3.75
CA PRO A 90 -8.81 -24.53 -3.19
C PRO A 90 -8.52 -23.48 -4.27
N ARG A 91 -7.99 -23.90 -5.44
CA ARG A 91 -7.69 -22.98 -6.55
C ARG A 91 -8.96 -22.31 -7.11
N PHE A 92 -10.02 -23.08 -7.26
CA PHE A 92 -11.32 -22.54 -7.67
C PHE A 92 -11.87 -21.59 -6.63
N TYR A 93 -11.92 -22.02 -5.37
CA TYR A 93 -12.43 -21.21 -4.25
C TYR A 93 -11.74 -19.86 -4.13
N TRP A 94 -10.42 -19.84 -4.10
CA TRP A 94 -9.67 -18.57 -3.99
C TRP A 94 -9.68 -17.76 -5.28
N GLY A 95 -9.87 -18.36 -6.43
CA GLY A 95 -10.08 -17.68 -7.71
C GLY A 95 -11.43 -16.98 -7.77
N TYR A 96 -12.48 -17.63 -7.30
CA TYR A 96 -13.84 -17.11 -7.20
C TYR A 96 -13.91 -15.98 -6.16
N GLU A 97 -13.41 -16.23 -4.96
CA GLU A 97 -13.32 -15.24 -3.88
C GLU A 97 -12.58 -13.97 -4.35
N GLY A 98 -11.44 -14.13 -5.01
CA GLY A 98 -10.69 -12.97 -5.50
C GLY A 98 -11.45 -12.12 -6.53
N LYS A 99 -12.28 -12.74 -7.40
CA LYS A 99 -13.14 -11.98 -8.33
C LYS A 99 -14.21 -11.21 -7.58
N LEU A 100 -14.84 -11.82 -6.58
CA LEU A 100 -15.83 -11.17 -5.74
C LEU A 100 -15.20 -10.02 -4.95
N TYR A 101 -14.02 -10.22 -4.38
CA TYR A 101 -13.28 -9.19 -3.66
C TYR A 101 -12.93 -7.99 -4.57
N MET A 102 -12.49 -8.26 -5.79
CA MET A 102 -12.23 -7.21 -6.80
C MET A 102 -13.51 -6.42 -7.12
N TRP A 103 -14.64 -7.10 -7.27
CA TRP A 103 -15.93 -6.46 -7.51
C TRP A 103 -16.35 -5.57 -6.35
N LEU A 104 -16.15 -6.03 -5.10
CA LEU A 104 -16.41 -5.23 -3.91
C LEU A 104 -15.50 -4.00 -3.79
N GLN A 105 -14.23 -4.13 -4.16
CA GLN A 105 -13.32 -2.98 -4.23
C GLN A 105 -13.81 -1.93 -5.24
N ALA A 106 -14.39 -2.38 -6.37
CA ALA A 106 -14.97 -1.47 -7.35
C ALA A 106 -16.12 -0.65 -6.78
N PHE A 107 -16.96 -1.22 -5.90
CA PHE A 107 -18.01 -0.46 -5.21
C PHE A 107 -17.45 0.67 -4.36
N VAL A 108 -16.36 0.42 -3.65
CA VAL A 108 -15.71 1.47 -2.83
C VAL A 108 -15.01 2.49 -3.72
N ALA A 109 -14.33 2.07 -4.78
CA ALA A 109 -13.71 2.97 -5.76
C ALA A 109 -14.74 3.90 -6.42
N TYR A 110 -15.96 3.42 -6.62
CA TYR A 110 -17.06 4.19 -7.20
C TYR A 110 -17.43 5.45 -6.39
N TRP A 111 -17.16 5.49 -5.11
CA TRP A 111 -17.40 6.69 -4.27
C TRP A 111 -16.62 7.90 -4.76
N GLY A 112 -15.35 7.71 -5.13
CA GLY A 112 -14.54 8.79 -5.72
C GLY A 112 -15.12 9.26 -7.05
N TYR A 113 -15.61 8.33 -7.86
CA TYR A 113 -16.24 8.61 -9.14
C TYR A 113 -17.50 9.46 -8.98
N THR A 114 -18.39 9.10 -8.05
CA THR A 114 -19.63 9.85 -7.77
C THR A 114 -19.37 11.21 -7.13
N ALA A 115 -18.20 11.40 -6.53
CA ALA A 115 -17.76 12.66 -5.96
C ALA A 115 -16.97 13.54 -6.94
N ASP A 116 -16.93 13.16 -8.25
CA ASP A 116 -16.28 13.87 -9.35
C ASP A 116 -14.75 14.06 -9.14
N TYR A 117 -14.08 13.04 -8.55
CA TYR A 117 -12.64 13.03 -8.42
C TYR A 117 -11.98 12.22 -9.53
N ASP A 118 -11.06 12.87 -10.25
CA ASP A 118 -10.17 12.21 -11.18
C ASP A 118 -8.88 11.76 -10.49
N VAL A 119 -8.42 10.56 -10.84
CA VAL A 119 -7.13 10.04 -10.41
C VAL A 119 -6.21 9.95 -11.60
N TYR A 120 -5.06 10.63 -11.52
CA TYR A 120 -4.03 10.62 -12.55
C TYR A 120 -2.84 9.79 -12.09
N GLU A 121 -2.40 8.85 -12.92
CA GLU A 121 -1.20 8.06 -12.69
C GLU A 121 -0.03 8.65 -13.47
N TYR A 122 1.12 8.80 -12.80
CA TYR A 122 2.38 9.24 -13.39
C TYR A 122 3.49 8.25 -13.02
N GLY A 123 4.45 8.09 -13.91
CA GLY A 123 5.62 7.25 -13.72
C GLY A 123 5.57 5.98 -14.54
N ASP A 124 6.13 4.90 -14.01
CA ASP A 124 6.24 3.63 -14.70
C ASP A 124 4.89 2.95 -14.93
N ASP A 125 4.72 2.31 -16.08
CA ASP A 125 3.55 1.47 -16.33
C ASP A 125 3.62 0.18 -15.49
N ILE A 126 2.85 0.17 -14.41
CA ILE A 126 2.80 -0.98 -13.49
C ILE A 126 1.94 -2.15 -13.99
N ARG A 127 1.20 -2.00 -15.11
CA ARG A 127 0.38 -3.08 -15.70
C ARG A 127 1.21 -4.29 -16.09
N LYS A 128 2.46 -4.09 -16.49
CA LYS A 128 3.41 -5.18 -16.82
C LYS A 128 3.65 -6.15 -15.67
N TYR A 129 3.53 -5.69 -14.41
CA TYR A 129 3.70 -6.53 -13.23
C TYR A 129 2.38 -7.14 -12.72
N ALA A 130 1.23 -6.61 -13.17
CA ALA A 130 -0.08 -6.97 -12.65
C ALA A 130 -0.48 -8.42 -12.91
N ALA A 131 -0.08 -8.98 -14.06
CA ALA A 131 -0.48 -10.33 -14.47
C ALA A 131 0.32 -11.43 -13.77
N LYS A 132 1.64 -11.27 -13.66
CA LYS A 132 2.57 -12.33 -13.22
C LYS A 132 3.45 -11.91 -12.05
N GLY A 133 3.68 -10.63 -11.83
CA GLY A 133 4.59 -10.12 -10.81
C GLY A 133 4.09 -10.36 -9.38
N ARG A 134 5.05 -10.59 -8.49
CA ARG A 134 4.83 -10.54 -7.03
C ARG A 134 5.50 -9.29 -6.51
N VAL A 135 4.74 -8.46 -5.84
CA VAL A 135 5.10 -7.07 -5.62
C VAL A 135 4.85 -6.66 -4.17
N LEU A 136 5.78 -5.93 -3.58
CA LEU A 136 5.56 -5.14 -2.38
C LEU A 136 5.24 -3.70 -2.81
N VAL A 137 4.06 -3.22 -2.48
CA VAL A 137 3.64 -1.85 -2.73
C VAL A 137 3.80 -1.03 -1.46
N ILE A 138 4.61 -0.01 -1.53
CA ILE A 138 4.88 0.93 -0.44
C ILE A 138 4.23 2.25 -0.80
N VAL A 139 3.37 2.77 0.08
CA VAL A 139 2.57 3.97 -0.18
C VAL A 139 2.64 4.92 1.00
N ASN A 140 2.76 6.22 0.76
CA ASN A 140 2.58 7.22 1.80
C ASN A 140 1.11 7.27 2.27
N HIS A 141 0.88 7.74 3.50
CA HIS A 141 -0.46 7.71 4.10
C HIS A 141 -0.90 9.07 4.62
N GLN A 142 -1.50 9.86 3.76
CA GLN A 142 -1.95 11.20 4.11
C GLN A 142 -3.33 11.19 4.77
N SER A 143 -4.25 10.36 4.28
CA SER A 143 -5.63 10.39 4.72
C SER A 143 -6.38 9.06 4.62
N SER A 144 -7.61 9.03 5.11
CA SER A 144 -8.50 7.88 5.00
C SER A 144 -8.99 7.62 3.56
N ALA A 145 -8.86 8.58 2.64
CA ALA A 145 -9.22 8.43 1.24
C ALA A 145 -8.16 7.68 0.41
N ASP A 146 -6.92 7.57 0.90
CA ASP A 146 -5.81 6.94 0.16
C ASP A 146 -6.14 5.50 -0.27
N VAL A 147 -6.83 4.75 0.58
CA VAL A 147 -7.24 3.38 0.28
C VAL A 147 -8.24 3.34 -0.88
N ASN A 148 -9.19 4.27 -0.91
CA ASN A 148 -10.16 4.39 -2.00
C ASN A 148 -9.47 4.76 -3.32
N ILE A 149 -8.52 5.69 -3.29
CA ILE A 149 -7.71 6.08 -4.45
C ILE A 149 -6.92 4.88 -4.98
N LEU A 150 -6.29 4.11 -4.09
CA LEU A 150 -5.60 2.88 -4.49
C LEU A 150 -6.55 1.84 -5.07
N PHE A 151 -7.77 1.69 -4.56
CA PHE A 151 -8.76 0.81 -5.18
C PHE A 151 -9.10 1.27 -6.60
N THR A 152 -9.26 2.57 -6.82
CA THR A 152 -9.49 3.14 -8.15
C THR A 152 -8.36 2.81 -9.11
N VAL A 153 -7.10 3.03 -8.70
CA VAL A 153 -5.91 2.69 -9.48
C VAL A 153 -5.82 1.19 -9.76
N LEU A 154 -6.05 0.36 -8.75
CA LEU A 154 -5.92 -1.09 -8.87
C LEU A 154 -7.00 -1.71 -9.77
N GLN A 155 -8.21 -1.12 -9.90
CA GLN A 155 -9.24 -1.63 -10.82
C GLN A 155 -8.74 -1.74 -12.26
N THR A 156 -7.82 -0.88 -12.67
CA THR A 156 -7.23 -0.91 -14.01
C THR A 156 -6.12 -1.96 -14.17
N LYS A 157 -5.71 -2.64 -13.08
CA LYS A 157 -4.61 -3.61 -13.04
C LYS A 157 -5.07 -5.08 -13.07
N GLY A 158 -6.34 -5.33 -13.26
CA GLY A 158 -6.91 -6.66 -13.53
C GLY A 158 -6.58 -7.70 -12.45
N VAL A 159 -5.70 -8.66 -12.77
CA VAL A 159 -5.39 -9.80 -11.86
C VAL A 159 -4.78 -9.36 -10.53
N ALA A 160 -3.99 -8.27 -10.51
CA ALA A 160 -3.37 -7.78 -9.29
C ALA A 160 -4.43 -7.42 -8.25
N THR A 161 -5.51 -6.73 -8.64
CA THR A 161 -6.59 -6.26 -7.78
C THR A 161 -7.17 -7.36 -6.89
N ARG A 162 -7.36 -8.56 -7.45
CA ARG A 162 -7.94 -9.71 -6.73
C ARG A 162 -6.93 -10.53 -5.92
N LYS A 163 -5.64 -10.20 -6.00
CA LYS A 163 -4.55 -10.97 -5.39
C LYS A 163 -3.71 -10.14 -4.43
N THR A 164 -4.31 -9.12 -3.85
CA THR A 164 -3.69 -8.26 -2.85
C THR A 164 -3.70 -8.89 -1.47
N ILE A 165 -2.81 -8.45 -0.59
CA ILE A 165 -2.89 -8.52 0.86
C ILE A 165 -2.67 -7.10 1.37
N TRP A 166 -3.62 -6.60 2.14
CA TRP A 166 -3.51 -5.30 2.79
C TRP A 166 -3.00 -5.45 4.21
N LEU A 167 -2.04 -4.61 4.58
CA LEU A 167 -1.63 -4.47 5.97
C LEU A 167 -2.33 -3.25 6.57
N MET A 168 -3.27 -3.51 7.48
CA MET A 168 -4.12 -2.50 8.10
C MET A 168 -3.91 -2.44 9.61
N ASP A 169 -4.27 -1.33 10.23
CA ASP A 169 -4.33 -1.25 11.69
C ASP A 169 -5.47 -2.14 12.23
N VAL A 170 -5.24 -2.75 13.39
CA VAL A 170 -6.22 -3.64 14.05
C VAL A 170 -7.56 -2.95 14.34
N MET A 171 -7.59 -1.62 14.45
CA MET A 171 -8.82 -0.86 14.65
C MET A 171 -9.83 -1.03 13.50
N PHE A 172 -9.34 -1.32 12.28
CA PHE A 172 -10.22 -1.53 11.11
C PHE A 172 -10.80 -2.94 11.04
N ARG A 173 -10.38 -3.85 11.91
CA ARG A 173 -10.72 -5.27 11.86
C ARG A 173 -12.24 -5.53 11.87
N TRP A 174 -12.99 -4.72 12.59
CA TRP A 174 -14.44 -4.87 12.74
C TRP A 174 -15.27 -3.93 11.87
N THR A 175 -14.61 -3.17 11.00
CA THR A 175 -15.32 -2.44 9.94
C THR A 175 -15.86 -3.41 8.89
N PRO A 176 -16.87 -3.02 8.08
CA PRO A 176 -17.37 -3.87 6.99
C PRO A 176 -16.25 -4.37 6.06
N PHE A 177 -15.33 -3.50 5.69
CA PHE A 177 -14.17 -3.86 4.88
C PHE A 177 -13.21 -4.79 5.63
N GLY A 178 -12.99 -4.54 6.92
CA GLY A 178 -12.10 -5.36 7.75
C GLY A 178 -12.62 -6.77 7.98
N ILE A 179 -13.92 -6.96 8.13
CA ILE A 179 -14.54 -8.29 8.25
C ILE A 179 -14.27 -9.12 6.98
N ILE A 180 -14.49 -8.53 5.82
CA ILE A 180 -14.21 -9.18 4.54
C ILE A 180 -12.71 -9.37 4.34
N GLY A 181 -11.89 -8.38 4.68
CA GLY A 181 -10.43 -8.47 4.64
C GLY A 181 -9.87 -9.65 5.44
N GLN A 182 -10.43 -9.95 6.62
CA GLN A 182 -10.05 -11.15 7.39
C GLN A 182 -10.31 -12.44 6.60
N MET A 183 -11.45 -12.53 5.93
CA MET A 183 -11.78 -13.69 5.09
C MET A 183 -10.88 -13.75 3.85
N HIS A 184 -10.62 -12.62 3.23
CA HIS A 184 -9.71 -12.48 2.10
C HIS A 184 -8.26 -12.86 2.47
N GLY A 185 -7.86 -12.54 3.68
CA GLY A 185 -6.52 -12.85 4.21
C GLY A 185 -5.64 -11.63 4.37
N ASP A 186 -6.23 -10.47 4.52
CA ASP A 186 -5.53 -9.25 4.93
C ASP A 186 -4.98 -9.39 6.34
N TYR A 187 -3.95 -8.62 6.66
CA TYR A 187 -3.31 -8.66 7.97
C TYR A 187 -3.61 -7.40 8.78
N PHE A 188 -4.05 -7.61 10.01
CA PHE A 188 -4.39 -6.52 10.95
C PHE A 188 -3.31 -6.41 12.02
N ILE A 189 -2.45 -5.41 11.87
CA ILE A 189 -1.30 -5.20 12.75
C ILE A 189 -1.69 -4.35 13.96
N ARG A 190 -1.32 -4.81 15.15
CA ARG A 190 -1.44 -4.01 16.37
C ARG A 190 -0.22 -3.12 16.53
N GLN A 191 -0.45 -1.85 16.69
CA GLN A 191 0.63 -0.88 16.91
C GLN A 191 1.00 -0.79 18.39
N GLY A 192 2.25 -0.40 18.68
CA GLY A 192 2.76 -0.21 20.02
C GLY A 192 4.16 -0.82 20.19
N LYS A 193 4.96 -0.21 21.08
CA LYS A 193 6.32 -0.69 21.35
C LYS A 193 6.32 -2.09 21.98
N ALA A 194 5.43 -2.33 22.93
CA ALA A 194 5.37 -3.60 23.67
C ALA A 194 4.94 -4.81 22.82
N SER A 195 4.12 -4.59 21.78
CA SER A 195 3.61 -5.67 20.92
C SER A 195 4.43 -5.87 19.63
N ARG A 196 5.39 -4.99 19.35
CA ARG A 196 6.05 -4.89 18.04
C ARG A 196 6.68 -6.20 17.58
N GLU A 197 7.52 -6.82 18.39
CA GLU A 197 8.22 -8.07 18.03
C GLU A 197 7.22 -9.21 17.79
N LYS A 198 6.26 -9.36 18.70
CA LYS A 198 5.20 -10.36 18.57
C LYS A 198 4.39 -10.18 17.30
N GLU A 199 4.04 -8.94 16.95
CA GLU A 199 3.30 -8.63 15.73
C GLU A 199 4.10 -8.92 14.46
N LEU A 200 5.41 -8.66 14.44
CA LEU A 200 6.25 -9.00 13.31
C LEU A 200 6.39 -10.53 13.12
N ILE A 201 6.49 -11.28 14.22
CA ILE A 201 6.47 -12.75 14.16
C ILE A 201 5.13 -13.26 13.65
N ASN A 202 4.03 -12.69 14.11
CA ASN A 202 2.68 -13.05 13.65
C ASN A 202 2.47 -12.71 12.18
N LEU A 203 2.95 -11.55 11.72
CA LEU A 203 2.93 -11.15 10.31
C LEU A 203 3.65 -12.19 9.43
N LYS A 204 4.86 -12.59 9.80
CA LYS A 204 5.61 -13.64 9.08
C LYS A 204 4.83 -14.95 9.03
N LYS A 205 4.28 -15.42 10.16
CA LYS A 205 3.46 -16.63 10.20
C LYS A 205 2.23 -16.52 9.29
N HIS A 206 1.57 -15.37 9.27
CA HIS A 206 0.42 -15.11 8.42
C HIS A 206 0.78 -15.14 6.93
N LEU A 207 1.84 -14.44 6.54
CA LEU A 207 2.32 -14.43 5.16
C LEU A 207 2.70 -15.84 4.69
N ARG A 208 3.42 -16.61 5.51
CA ARG A 208 3.78 -18.01 5.22
C ARG A 208 2.56 -18.87 4.90
N LYS A 209 1.44 -18.66 5.60
CA LYS A 209 0.21 -19.41 5.43
C LYS A 209 -0.66 -18.92 4.28
N VAL A 210 -0.68 -17.60 4.03
CA VAL A 210 -1.69 -16.99 3.15
C VAL A 210 -1.14 -16.63 1.79
N PHE A 211 0.10 -16.14 1.72
CA PHE A 211 0.66 -15.54 0.52
C PHE A 211 0.71 -16.53 -0.66
N TRP A 212 1.19 -17.76 -0.42
CA TRP A 212 1.27 -18.78 -1.46
C TRP A 212 0.00 -19.62 -1.57
N ASP A 213 -0.58 -20.04 -0.47
CA ASP A 213 -1.73 -20.97 -0.47
C ASP A 213 -2.98 -20.34 -1.14
N ARG A 214 -3.11 -19.01 -1.05
CA ARG A 214 -4.18 -18.27 -1.72
C ARG A 214 -3.73 -17.56 -2.99
N ASP A 215 -2.53 -17.84 -3.49
CA ASP A 215 -1.89 -17.19 -4.65
C ASP A 215 -1.99 -15.65 -4.55
N ARG A 216 -1.70 -15.10 -3.37
CA ARG A 216 -1.59 -13.64 -3.21
C ARG A 216 -0.29 -13.18 -3.86
N ARG A 217 -0.31 -12.01 -4.48
CA ARG A 217 0.83 -11.52 -5.27
C ARG A 217 1.29 -10.14 -4.89
N TRP A 218 0.38 -9.29 -4.45
CA TRP A 218 0.68 -7.91 -4.09
C TRP A 218 0.45 -7.69 -2.62
N VAL A 219 1.48 -7.24 -1.91
CA VAL A 219 1.39 -6.84 -0.50
C VAL A 219 1.38 -5.33 -0.44
N ILE A 220 0.32 -4.75 0.10
CA ILE A 220 0.15 -3.30 0.17
C ILE A 220 0.40 -2.83 1.60
N LEU A 221 1.33 -1.91 1.75
CA LEU A 221 1.80 -1.42 3.03
C LEU A 221 1.90 0.10 3.03
N PHE A 222 1.39 0.72 4.08
CA PHE A 222 1.66 2.12 4.43
C PHE A 222 2.74 2.16 5.52
N PRO A 223 4.02 2.35 5.17
CA PRO A 223 5.13 2.20 6.12
C PRO A 223 5.17 3.28 7.20
N GLU A 224 4.45 4.37 7.03
CA GLU A 224 4.28 5.43 8.03
C GLU A 224 3.59 4.92 9.30
N GLY A 225 2.80 3.86 9.19
CA GLY A 225 2.10 3.22 10.29
C GLY A 225 0.96 4.05 10.86
N GLY A 226 0.33 4.88 10.03
CA GLY A 226 -0.85 5.69 10.35
C GLY A 226 -0.90 6.98 9.54
N PHE A 227 -2.01 7.66 9.62
CA PHE A 227 -2.25 8.89 8.87
C PHE A 227 -1.24 9.97 9.19
N TYR A 228 -0.81 10.71 8.18
CA TYR A 228 0.14 11.81 8.27
C TYR A 228 -0.16 12.76 9.43
N TYR A 229 -1.40 13.26 9.56
CA TYR A 229 -1.79 14.21 10.59
C TYR A 229 -1.64 13.69 12.03
N LYS A 230 -1.70 12.34 12.22
CA LYS A 230 -1.49 11.71 13.53
C LYS A 230 -0.02 11.43 13.84
N ARG A 231 0.84 11.37 12.81
CA ARG A 231 2.23 10.92 12.92
C ARG A 231 3.26 12.01 12.69
N LYS A 232 2.86 13.15 12.13
CA LYS A 232 3.75 14.25 11.74
C LYS A 232 4.66 14.69 12.88
N GLU A 233 4.10 15.04 14.03
CA GLU A 233 4.86 15.59 15.15
C GLU A 233 5.90 14.59 15.69
N ASP A 234 5.49 13.35 15.95
CA ASP A 234 6.38 12.28 16.42
C ASP A 234 7.49 11.98 15.41
N SER A 235 7.15 11.93 14.13
CA SER A 235 8.09 11.69 13.05
C SER A 235 9.12 12.81 12.93
N GLN A 236 8.69 14.06 12.98
CA GLN A 236 9.58 15.21 12.90
C GLN A 236 10.49 15.32 14.14
N LYS A 237 9.95 15.03 15.33
CA LYS A 237 10.75 14.97 16.57
C LYS A 237 11.84 13.90 16.47
N TYR A 238 11.48 12.72 15.97
CA TYR A 238 12.42 11.63 15.73
C TYR A 238 13.45 12.02 14.67
N GLY A 239 13.03 12.62 13.57
CA GLY A 239 13.91 13.06 12.49
C GLY A 239 14.97 14.05 12.97
N ARG A 240 14.55 15.10 13.69
CA ARG A 240 15.48 16.08 14.28
C ARG A 240 16.52 15.42 15.22
N LYS A 241 16.07 14.46 16.05
CA LYS A 241 16.96 13.76 16.99
C LYS A 241 18.03 12.91 16.29
N HIS A 242 17.73 12.39 15.09
CA HIS A 242 18.60 11.44 14.37
C HIS A 242 19.20 12.01 13.09
N GLY A 243 19.08 13.31 12.84
CA GLY A 243 19.68 13.98 11.69
C GLY A 243 19.01 13.67 10.33
N PHE A 244 17.75 13.20 10.34
CA PHE A 244 17.00 13.01 9.11
C PHE A 244 16.46 14.34 8.56
N PRO A 245 16.29 14.45 7.23
CA PRO A 245 15.73 15.65 6.63
C PRO A 245 14.28 15.90 7.10
N HIS A 246 13.89 17.17 7.06
CA HIS A 246 12.50 17.55 7.35
C HIS A 246 11.59 17.10 6.20
N LEU A 247 10.61 16.26 6.52
CA LEU A 247 9.61 15.80 5.55
C LEU A 247 8.32 16.58 5.77
N GLU A 248 7.92 17.36 4.76
CA GLU A 248 6.75 18.23 4.87
C GLU A 248 5.42 17.49 4.62
N TRP A 249 5.41 16.55 3.68
CA TRP A 249 4.18 15.93 3.14
C TRP A 249 4.03 14.44 3.47
N CYS A 250 5.03 13.84 4.08
CA CYS A 250 5.00 12.45 4.52
C CYS A 250 5.73 12.31 5.85
N THR A 251 5.64 11.14 6.47
CA THR A 251 6.39 10.84 7.69
C THR A 251 7.47 9.80 7.44
N LEU A 252 8.43 9.71 8.35
CA LEU A 252 9.51 8.73 8.25
C LEU A 252 8.94 7.30 8.25
N PRO A 253 9.34 6.46 7.30
CA PRO A 253 8.84 5.10 7.19
C PRO A 253 9.35 4.21 8.32
N ARG A 254 8.50 3.29 8.76
CA ARG A 254 8.84 2.25 9.74
C ARG A 254 9.26 0.99 9.00
N ILE A 255 10.53 0.65 9.08
CA ILE A 255 11.12 -0.46 8.31
C ILE A 255 10.75 -1.86 8.83
N GLY A 256 10.20 -1.99 10.05
CA GLY A 256 9.99 -3.30 10.69
C GLY A 256 9.08 -4.23 9.88
N ALA A 257 7.94 -3.75 9.38
CA ALA A 257 7.03 -4.54 8.57
C ALA A 257 7.62 -4.86 7.18
N ILE A 258 8.28 -3.89 6.53
CA ILE A 258 8.99 -4.10 5.26
C ILE A 258 10.01 -5.24 5.41
N LYS A 259 10.86 -5.16 6.44
CA LYS A 259 11.86 -6.17 6.74
C LYS A 259 11.24 -7.54 6.96
N ALA A 260 10.17 -7.63 7.77
CA ALA A 260 9.48 -8.88 8.04
C ALA A 260 8.85 -9.49 6.77
N ILE A 261 8.30 -8.67 5.88
CA ILE A 261 7.74 -9.12 4.59
C ILE A 261 8.85 -9.66 3.69
N LEU A 262 9.93 -8.91 3.50
CA LEU A 262 11.03 -9.31 2.63
C LEU A 262 11.77 -10.54 3.16
N GLU A 263 11.94 -10.68 4.47
CA GLU A 263 12.53 -11.87 5.08
C GLU A 263 11.67 -13.14 4.90
N GLU A 264 10.35 -12.99 4.82
CA GLU A 264 9.45 -14.16 4.69
C GLU A 264 9.12 -14.49 3.23
N VAL A 265 8.82 -13.49 2.42
CA VAL A 265 8.32 -13.67 1.05
C VAL A 265 9.17 -12.98 -0.02
N GLY A 266 10.27 -12.36 0.36
CA GLY A 266 11.26 -11.77 -0.55
C GLY A 266 12.21 -12.80 -1.15
N PRO A 267 13.13 -12.36 -2.04
CA PRO A 267 14.17 -13.20 -2.61
C PRO A 267 15.11 -13.70 -1.51
N ARG A 268 15.54 -14.96 -1.61
CA ARG A 268 16.53 -15.55 -0.70
C ARG A 268 17.91 -15.39 -1.30
N GLY A 269 18.89 -15.15 -0.45
CA GLY A 269 20.24 -14.68 -0.78
C GLY A 269 21.11 -15.48 -1.77
N ASP A 270 20.61 -16.58 -2.33
CA ASP A 270 21.30 -17.31 -3.40
C ASP A 270 21.03 -16.69 -4.80
N ASP A 271 20.11 -15.75 -4.88
CA ASP A 271 19.70 -15.11 -6.15
C ASP A 271 20.19 -13.66 -6.28
N SER A 272 20.90 -13.13 -5.28
CA SER A 272 21.41 -11.76 -5.31
C SER A 272 22.93 -11.76 -5.23
N ASP A 273 23.57 -11.69 -6.38
CA ASP A 273 24.94 -11.19 -6.53
C ASP A 273 24.92 -9.66 -6.30
N SER A 274 24.65 -9.26 -5.06
CA SER A 274 24.79 -7.88 -4.59
C SER A 274 25.31 -7.93 -3.16
N GLY A 275 26.64 -7.76 -3.03
CA GLY A 275 27.34 -7.77 -1.75
C GLY A 275 26.78 -6.77 -0.75
N VAL A 276 26.09 -7.30 0.24
CA VAL A 276 25.99 -6.70 1.56
C VAL A 276 26.26 -7.81 2.57
N ASP A 277 27.48 -7.82 3.05
CA ASP A 277 27.94 -8.67 4.13
C ASP A 277 27.22 -8.31 5.44
N ASN A 278 26.25 -9.13 5.81
CA ASN A 278 25.66 -9.09 7.13
C ASN A 278 26.43 -10.06 8.03
N GLY A 279 27.44 -9.54 8.72
CA GLY A 279 28.21 -10.24 9.74
C GLY A 279 27.37 -10.96 10.78
N ARG A 280 27.06 -12.22 10.54
CA ARG A 280 26.38 -13.13 11.46
C ARG A 280 27.42 -14.04 12.12
N MET A 281 27.66 -13.85 13.39
CA MET A 281 28.50 -14.79 14.17
C MET A 281 27.99 -16.22 14.02
N ARG A 282 28.75 -17.05 13.33
CA ARG A 282 28.50 -18.49 13.18
C ARG A 282 29.01 -19.22 14.41
N LYS A 283 28.11 -19.84 15.16
CA LYS A 283 28.46 -20.80 16.20
C LYS A 283 28.98 -22.07 15.51
N VAL A 284 30.22 -22.50 15.83
CA VAL A 284 30.85 -23.66 15.21
C VAL A 284 30.06 -24.93 15.54
N ARG A 285 29.54 -25.62 14.53
CA ARG A 285 28.91 -26.94 14.61
C ARG A 285 29.77 -28.01 13.93
N SER A 286 29.64 -29.29 14.34
CA SER A 286 30.42 -30.38 13.76
C SER A 286 30.16 -30.55 12.25
N GLY A 287 31.21 -30.95 11.48
CA GLY A 287 31.14 -30.99 10.01
C GLY A 287 30.05 -31.89 9.40
N ILE A 288 29.68 -32.98 10.08
CA ILE A 288 28.60 -33.90 9.64
C ILE A 288 27.22 -33.22 9.79
N GLN A 289 27.02 -32.46 10.86
CA GLN A 289 25.77 -31.76 11.07
C GLN A 289 25.62 -30.61 10.08
N LEU A 290 26.71 -29.90 9.77
CA LEU A 290 26.74 -28.84 8.74
C LEU A 290 26.41 -29.38 7.36
N LEU A 291 26.87 -30.59 6.99
CA LEU A 291 26.54 -31.21 5.72
C LEU A 291 25.07 -31.64 5.64
N LYS A 292 24.52 -32.24 6.69
CA LYS A 292 23.11 -32.63 6.75
C LYS A 292 22.17 -31.40 6.70
N ASP A 293 22.51 -30.36 7.45
CA ASP A 293 21.77 -29.09 7.47
C ASP A 293 21.83 -28.40 6.09
N ALA A 294 23.03 -28.41 5.44
CA ALA A 294 23.20 -27.83 4.11
C ALA A 294 22.43 -28.62 3.02
N VAL A 295 22.46 -29.96 3.03
CA VAL A 295 21.71 -30.78 2.06
C VAL A 295 20.20 -30.64 2.27
N GLY A 296 19.74 -30.64 3.53
CA GLY A 296 18.34 -30.37 3.87
C GLY A 296 17.90 -28.98 3.45
N GLU A 297 18.71 -27.98 3.71
CA GLU A 297 18.47 -26.59 3.35
C GLU A 297 18.44 -26.37 1.83
N ILE A 298 19.34 -27.01 1.07
CA ILE A 298 19.35 -26.94 -0.41
C ILE A 298 18.10 -27.60 -0.98
N ARG A 299 17.69 -28.76 -0.45
CA ARG A 299 16.50 -29.47 -0.91
C ARG A 299 15.22 -28.71 -0.60
N GLU A 300 15.13 -28.14 0.60
CA GLU A 300 14.01 -27.29 1.00
C GLU A 300 13.98 -25.99 0.19
N LYS A 301 15.12 -25.32 0.00
CA LYS A 301 15.24 -24.12 -0.82
C LYS A 301 14.84 -24.37 -2.26
N LYS A 302 15.27 -25.49 -2.87
CA LYS A 302 14.89 -25.86 -4.25
C LYS A 302 13.39 -26.06 -4.37
N HIS A 303 12.77 -26.83 -3.47
CA HIS A 303 11.33 -27.05 -3.45
C HIS A 303 10.54 -25.76 -3.25
N ILE A 304 10.99 -24.90 -2.32
CA ILE A 304 10.37 -23.59 -2.07
C ILE A 304 10.51 -22.68 -3.28
N LYS A 305 11.64 -22.69 -3.98
CA LYS A 305 11.85 -21.90 -5.20
C LYS A 305 10.88 -22.27 -6.32
N GLU A 306 10.60 -23.56 -6.48
CA GLU A 306 9.68 -24.05 -7.51
C GLU A 306 8.20 -23.79 -7.18
N THR A 307 7.81 -23.92 -5.90
CA THR A 307 6.42 -23.85 -5.47
C THR A 307 6.01 -22.50 -4.87
N ARG A 308 6.97 -21.71 -4.41
CA ARG A 308 6.77 -20.46 -3.66
C ARG A 308 7.62 -19.32 -4.22
N PRO A 309 7.27 -18.81 -5.42
CA PRO A 309 8.01 -17.71 -6.03
C PRO A 309 8.00 -16.47 -5.13
N PRO A 310 9.15 -15.80 -4.94
CA PRO A 310 9.29 -14.64 -4.05
C PRO A 310 8.68 -13.39 -4.64
N ILE A 311 8.62 -12.32 -3.83
CA ILE A 311 8.43 -10.95 -4.29
C ILE A 311 9.65 -10.57 -5.14
N THR A 312 9.39 -10.08 -6.35
CA THR A 312 10.42 -9.72 -7.33
C THR A 312 10.55 -8.21 -7.54
N HIS A 313 9.55 -7.44 -7.14
CA HIS A 313 9.53 -6.00 -7.37
C HIS A 313 9.00 -5.26 -6.13
N ILE A 314 9.50 -4.05 -5.94
CA ILE A 314 8.96 -3.09 -5.00
C ILE A 314 8.41 -1.93 -5.82
N LEU A 315 7.15 -1.57 -5.59
CA LEU A 315 6.53 -0.37 -6.13
C LEU A 315 6.50 0.69 -5.03
N ASP A 316 7.17 1.79 -5.28
CA ASP A 316 7.09 2.99 -4.45
C ASP A 316 6.04 3.92 -5.06
N VAL A 317 4.96 4.12 -4.35
CA VAL A 317 3.80 4.88 -4.79
C VAL A 317 3.62 6.10 -3.91
N THR A 318 3.55 7.26 -4.51
CA THR A 318 3.24 8.50 -3.80
C THR A 318 1.85 9.00 -4.19
N ILE A 319 0.96 9.08 -3.21
CA ILE A 319 -0.33 9.74 -3.37
C ILE A 319 -0.13 11.22 -3.04
N ALA A 320 -0.50 12.08 -3.99
CA ALA A 320 -0.47 13.52 -3.82
C ALA A 320 -1.86 14.11 -4.07
N TYR A 321 -2.20 15.10 -3.28
CA TYR A 321 -3.47 15.81 -3.40
C TYR A 321 -3.25 17.23 -3.92
N PRO A 322 -4.17 17.78 -4.72
CA PRO A 322 -4.08 19.15 -5.17
C PRO A 322 -3.88 20.12 -4.00
N ASN A 323 -2.93 21.04 -4.13
CA ASN A 323 -2.58 22.04 -3.10
C ASN A 323 -2.20 21.45 -1.73
N GLY A 324 -1.80 20.15 -1.67
CA GLY A 324 -1.44 19.49 -0.41
C GLY A 324 -2.61 19.28 0.57
N HIS A 325 -3.85 19.28 0.09
CA HIS A 325 -5.03 19.09 0.92
C HIS A 325 -5.60 17.69 0.76
N PRO A 326 -5.31 16.76 1.69
CA PRO A 326 -5.80 15.39 1.63
C PRO A 326 -7.32 15.33 1.72
N LEU A 327 -7.93 14.51 0.88
CA LEU A 327 -9.35 14.17 0.97
C LEU A 327 -9.60 13.26 2.18
N SER A 328 -10.79 13.31 2.73
CA SER A 328 -11.26 12.33 3.71
C SER A 328 -12.21 11.33 3.06
N ILE A 329 -12.41 10.18 3.70
CA ILE A 329 -13.42 9.22 3.24
C ILE A 329 -14.83 9.85 3.25
N LEU A 330 -15.10 10.75 4.19
CA LEU A 330 -16.36 11.48 4.24
C LEU A 330 -16.51 12.41 3.04
N THR A 331 -15.42 13.02 2.60
CA THR A 331 -15.41 13.84 1.39
C THR A 331 -15.75 13.02 0.15
N LEU A 332 -15.23 11.79 0.06
CA LEU A 332 -15.56 10.87 -1.03
C LEU A 332 -17.03 10.41 -0.98
N CYS A 333 -17.57 10.18 0.22
CA CYS A 333 -18.97 9.76 0.38
C CYS A 333 -19.97 10.89 0.07
N PHE A 334 -19.68 12.09 0.55
CA PHE A 334 -20.66 13.19 0.53
C PHE A 334 -20.35 14.30 -0.48
N GLY A 335 -19.21 14.21 -1.15
CA GLY A 335 -18.68 15.30 -1.97
C GLY A 335 -18.08 16.42 -1.12
N THR A 336 -17.41 17.35 -1.77
CA THR A 336 -16.88 18.55 -1.10
C THR A 336 -17.87 19.69 -1.20
N ARG A 337 -17.87 20.56 -0.18
CA ARG A 337 -18.51 21.90 -0.28
C ARG A 337 -17.86 22.77 -1.37
N GLU A 338 -16.74 22.32 -1.93
CA GLU A 338 -15.99 23.01 -2.97
C GLU A 338 -16.51 22.70 -4.39
N GLN A 339 -17.49 21.78 -4.52
CA GLN A 339 -18.14 21.46 -5.77
C GLN A 339 -19.36 22.37 -6.06
N CYS A 340 -19.67 23.31 -5.17
CA CYS A 340 -20.67 24.35 -5.41
C CYS A 340 -20.19 25.37 -6.43
#